data_ce1e634524300103c160a21220b8bb3f
#
_entry.id   ce1e634524300103c160a21220b8bb3f
#
_cell.length_a   1.000
_cell.length_b   1.000
_cell.length_c   1.000
_cell.angle_alpha   90.00
_cell.angle_beta   90.00
_cell.angle_gamma   90.00
#
_symmetry.space_group_name_H-M   'P 1'
#
loop_
_entity.id
_entity.type
_entity.pdbx_description
1 polymer ?
#
loop_
_entity_poly.entity_id
_entity_poly.type
_entity_poly.pdbx_seq_one_letter_code
_entity_poly.pdbx_strand_id
1 'polypeptide(L)'
;MAMLNLTYQSLTEILSPEEIRKNIVVITEDSNNLLNNFAKKNDFQTIDHNKKIGGRYSVFSETCMALFDFDAHKVAGSAESIVFKLTEKNFDDQSNPAVNAAVILTLQKENNTRFNINLLYDYSLKNYSYWFHQLFAESLGKNKDAITPMTSICPKDHHSMMQLFIDGPKDKLFNIYPPLEVEYFEKFSILNLGDIEKKSPENLLKSQYLGLVQTFKNQKIPYRIVKCSSDPANKVSNIFELFAYNILETIILGYAQNINPYDQPAVEQIKLNTFCS
;
A
#
# COMPACT_ATOMS: atom_id res chain seq x y z
N MET A 1 -11.11 12.38 16.90
CA MET A 1 -12.08 13.30 17.55
C MET A 1 -11.58 14.75 17.60
N ALA A 2 -10.34 15.04 18.00
CA ALA A 2 -9.83 16.43 18.03
C ALA A 2 -9.91 17.14 16.67
N MET A 3 -9.42 16.50 15.59
CA MET A 3 -9.52 17.04 14.23
C MET A 3 -10.97 17.26 13.77
N LEU A 4 -11.86 16.32 14.07
CA LEU A 4 -13.29 16.48 13.78
C LEU A 4 -13.87 17.71 14.46
N ASN A 5 -13.54 17.91 15.74
CA ASN A 5 -14.03 19.08 16.50
C ASN A 5 -13.53 20.39 15.90
N LEU A 6 -12.24 20.48 15.56
CA LEU A 6 -11.66 21.67 14.91
C LEU A 6 -12.32 21.94 13.55
N THR A 7 -12.45 20.91 12.71
CA THR A 7 -13.09 21.06 11.39
C THR A 7 -14.54 21.49 11.53
N TYR A 8 -15.28 20.88 12.45
CA TYR A 8 -16.68 21.24 12.68
C TYR A 8 -16.85 22.68 13.19
N GLN A 9 -16.01 23.12 14.13
CA GLN A 9 -15.99 24.53 14.57
C GLN A 9 -15.75 25.48 13.40
N SER A 10 -14.71 25.24 12.59
CA SER A 10 -14.42 26.08 11.42
C SER A 10 -15.58 26.11 10.42
N LEU A 11 -16.27 24.99 10.22
CA LEU A 11 -17.45 24.96 9.34
C LEU A 11 -18.61 25.77 9.91
N THR A 12 -18.82 25.77 11.24
CA THR A 12 -19.90 26.58 11.88
C THR A 12 -19.68 28.08 11.81
N GLU A 13 -18.46 28.53 11.55
CA GLU A 13 -18.12 29.94 11.35
C GLU A 13 -18.49 30.46 9.94
N ILE A 14 -18.59 29.57 8.95
CA ILE A 14 -18.73 29.95 7.53
C ILE A 14 -19.98 29.38 6.85
N LEU A 15 -20.61 28.35 7.42
CA LEU A 15 -21.77 27.67 6.85
C LEU A 15 -22.95 27.69 7.86
N SER A 16 -24.15 27.74 7.32
CA SER A 16 -25.38 27.54 8.13
C SER A 16 -25.51 26.07 8.58
N PRO A 17 -26.26 25.78 9.65
CA PRO A 17 -26.48 24.41 10.09
C PRO A 17 -27.10 23.50 9.02
N GLU A 18 -27.92 24.07 8.12
CA GLU A 18 -28.51 23.29 7.02
C GLU A 18 -27.49 22.93 5.94
N GLU A 19 -26.59 23.86 5.58
CA GLU A 19 -25.51 23.61 4.66
C GLU A 19 -24.52 22.58 5.22
N ILE A 20 -24.19 22.68 6.51
CA ILE A 20 -23.33 21.70 7.18
C ILE A 20 -23.95 20.30 7.10
N ARG A 21 -25.26 20.17 7.40
CA ARG A 21 -25.93 18.86 7.31
C ARG A 21 -25.92 18.25 5.92
N LYS A 22 -26.06 19.08 4.88
CA LYS A 22 -26.03 18.61 3.48
C LYS A 22 -24.66 18.19 3.00
N ASN A 23 -23.59 18.71 3.62
CA ASN A 23 -22.21 18.51 3.16
C ASN A 23 -21.40 17.55 4.02
N ILE A 24 -21.95 17.03 5.11
CA ILE A 24 -21.29 16.06 5.97
C ILE A 24 -21.97 14.69 5.88
N VAL A 25 -21.18 13.70 5.52
CA VAL A 25 -21.54 12.28 5.61
C VAL A 25 -20.57 11.60 6.58
N VAL A 26 -21.11 10.85 7.51
CA VAL A 26 -20.32 10.14 8.52
C VAL A 26 -20.29 8.65 8.23
N ILE A 27 -19.10 8.10 8.01
CA ILE A 27 -18.91 6.66 7.84
C ILE A 27 -18.46 6.09 9.18
N THR A 28 -19.28 5.26 9.80
CA THR A 28 -18.98 4.68 11.12
C THR A 28 -19.77 3.40 11.34
N GLU A 29 -19.35 2.62 12.30
CA GLU A 29 -20.12 1.45 12.75
C GLU A 29 -21.43 1.89 13.40
N ASP A 30 -22.53 1.19 13.15
CA ASP A 30 -23.78 1.37 13.90
C ASP A 30 -23.64 0.76 15.31
N SER A 31 -22.98 1.50 16.15
CA SER A 31 -22.70 1.15 17.55
C SER A 31 -22.73 2.42 18.42
N ASN A 32 -22.76 2.23 19.73
CA ASN A 32 -22.69 3.34 20.69
C ASN A 32 -21.24 3.85 20.78
N ASN A 33 -20.74 4.52 19.73
CA ASN A 33 -19.45 5.16 19.69
C ASN A 33 -19.58 6.69 19.56
N LEU A 34 -18.49 7.40 19.85
CA LEU A 34 -18.49 8.87 19.86
C LEU A 34 -18.86 9.48 18.50
N LEU A 35 -18.43 8.87 17.41
CA LEU A 35 -18.66 9.39 16.06
C LEU A 35 -20.12 9.17 15.63
N ASN A 36 -20.69 7.98 15.92
CA ASN A 36 -22.11 7.70 15.65
C ASN A 36 -23.04 8.60 16.49
N ASN A 37 -22.70 8.79 17.78
CA ASN A 37 -23.45 9.70 18.64
C ASN A 37 -23.38 11.15 18.17
N PHE A 38 -22.22 11.59 17.69
CA PHE A 38 -22.03 12.91 17.09
C PHE A 38 -22.89 13.06 15.83
N ALA A 39 -22.89 12.06 14.94
CA ALA A 39 -23.71 12.07 13.73
C ALA A 39 -25.21 12.16 14.05
N LYS A 40 -25.70 11.32 14.96
CA LYS A 40 -27.10 11.32 15.39
C LYS A 40 -27.52 12.62 16.04
N LYS A 41 -26.66 13.24 16.89
CA LYS A 41 -26.94 14.53 17.56
C LYS A 41 -27.09 15.67 16.56
N ASN A 42 -26.39 15.66 15.45
CA ASN A 42 -26.36 16.73 14.46
C ASN A 42 -27.19 16.40 13.21
N ASP A 43 -27.91 15.28 13.21
CA ASP A 43 -28.74 14.83 12.09
C ASP A 43 -27.94 14.70 10.77
N PHE A 44 -26.74 14.15 10.85
CA PHE A 44 -25.90 13.89 9.69
C PHE A 44 -26.27 12.59 9.02
N GLN A 45 -26.13 12.55 7.69
CA GLN A 45 -26.21 11.30 6.94
C GLN A 45 -25.12 10.34 7.40
N THR A 46 -25.47 9.08 7.63
CA THR A 46 -24.52 8.03 8.03
C THR A 46 -24.47 6.93 7.00
N ILE A 47 -23.27 6.39 6.80
CA ILE A 47 -23.02 5.15 6.06
C ILE A 47 -22.47 4.15 7.08
N ASP A 48 -23.13 3.00 7.18
CA ASP A 48 -22.71 1.95 8.13
C ASP A 48 -21.44 1.26 7.64
N HIS A 49 -20.42 1.19 8.51
CA HIS A 49 -19.19 0.45 8.29
C HIS A 49 -19.26 -0.89 9.02
N ASN A 50 -18.99 -1.98 8.30
CA ASN A 50 -19.00 -3.31 8.89
C ASN A 50 -17.89 -3.46 9.94
N LYS A 51 -18.27 -3.56 11.23
CA LYS A 51 -17.36 -3.69 12.37
C LYS A 51 -16.39 -4.88 12.32
N LYS A 52 -16.64 -5.86 11.45
CA LYS A 52 -15.74 -7.00 11.24
C LYS A 52 -14.61 -6.72 10.27
N ILE A 53 -14.64 -5.57 9.58
CA ILE A 53 -13.60 -5.16 8.64
C ILE A 53 -12.68 -4.17 9.33
N GLY A 54 -11.45 -4.60 9.66
CA GLY A 54 -10.44 -3.69 10.21
C GLY A 54 -9.98 -2.65 9.19
N GLY A 55 -9.54 -1.47 9.65
CA GLY A 55 -9.19 -0.32 8.79
C GLY A 55 -8.20 -0.65 7.67
N ARG A 56 -7.17 -1.45 7.93
CA ARG A 56 -6.18 -1.85 6.93
C ARG A 56 -6.71 -2.78 5.82
N TYR A 57 -7.89 -3.38 6.06
CA TYR A 57 -8.59 -4.23 5.09
C TYR A 57 -9.78 -3.53 4.41
N SER A 58 -10.06 -2.26 4.75
CA SER A 58 -11.28 -1.55 4.36
C SER A 58 -11.25 -0.93 2.94
N VAL A 59 -10.22 -1.23 2.15
CA VAL A 59 -10.07 -0.67 0.78
C VAL A 59 -11.26 -1.02 -0.13
N PHE A 60 -11.87 -2.19 0.06
CA PHE A 60 -13.04 -2.65 -0.71
C PHE A 60 -14.37 -2.43 0.03
N SER A 61 -14.36 -1.69 1.13
CA SER A 61 -15.57 -1.36 1.90
C SER A 61 -16.03 0.07 1.68
N GLU A 62 -17.15 0.40 2.31
CA GLU A 62 -17.77 1.73 2.27
C GLU A 62 -16.78 2.85 2.64
N THR A 63 -15.83 2.58 3.52
CA THR A 63 -14.82 3.55 3.98
C THR A 63 -13.98 4.11 2.83
N CYS A 64 -13.66 3.29 1.83
CA CYS A 64 -12.94 3.76 0.65
C CYS A 64 -13.89 4.06 -0.52
N MET A 65 -14.86 3.17 -0.77
CA MET A 65 -15.70 3.24 -1.97
C MET A 65 -16.64 4.46 -1.96
N ALA A 66 -17.08 4.93 -0.79
CA ALA A 66 -17.95 6.11 -0.69
C ALA A 66 -17.23 7.44 -0.96
N LEU A 67 -15.89 7.47 -0.96
CA LEU A 67 -15.12 8.70 -1.15
C LEU A 67 -14.91 9.06 -2.63
N PHE A 68 -15.11 8.12 -3.53
CA PHE A 68 -14.76 8.27 -4.93
C PHE A 68 -15.87 7.67 -5.82
N ASP A 69 -16.08 8.28 -6.98
CA ASP A 69 -16.97 7.75 -8.02
C ASP A 69 -16.22 6.66 -8.84
N PHE A 70 -15.97 5.54 -8.19
CA PHE A 70 -15.37 4.39 -8.85
C PHE A 70 -16.44 3.52 -9.52
N ASP A 71 -16.09 2.96 -10.69
CA ASP A 71 -16.85 1.87 -11.30
C ASP A 71 -16.72 0.62 -10.40
N ALA A 72 -17.76 0.34 -9.62
CA ALA A 72 -17.77 -0.77 -8.67
C ALA A 72 -17.55 -2.13 -9.36
N HIS A 73 -18.00 -2.31 -10.61
CA HIS A 73 -17.78 -3.55 -11.34
C HIS A 73 -16.30 -3.74 -11.70
N LYS A 74 -15.61 -2.66 -12.10
CA LYS A 74 -14.17 -2.72 -12.35
C LYS A 74 -13.37 -3.02 -11.08
N VAL A 75 -13.75 -2.41 -9.96
CA VAL A 75 -13.12 -2.68 -8.66
C VAL A 75 -13.33 -4.11 -8.21
N ALA A 76 -14.57 -4.62 -8.30
CA ALA A 76 -14.90 -6.01 -7.98
C ALA A 76 -14.13 -7.00 -8.89
N GLY A 77 -14.15 -6.77 -10.22
CA GLY A 77 -13.41 -7.59 -11.17
C GLY A 77 -11.91 -7.63 -10.91
N SER A 78 -11.33 -6.53 -10.42
CA SER A 78 -9.92 -6.49 -10.02
C SER A 78 -9.63 -7.44 -8.84
N ALA A 79 -10.48 -7.43 -7.82
CA ALA A 79 -10.35 -8.34 -6.68
C ALA A 79 -10.60 -9.81 -7.09
N GLU A 80 -11.64 -10.05 -7.90
CA GLU A 80 -11.99 -11.38 -8.41
C GLU A 80 -10.86 -12.00 -9.22
N SER A 81 -10.14 -11.22 -10.04
CA SER A 81 -9.01 -11.71 -10.83
C SER A 81 -7.91 -12.30 -9.95
N ILE A 82 -7.65 -11.71 -8.81
CA ILE A 82 -6.64 -12.20 -7.86
C ILE A 82 -7.15 -13.40 -7.07
N VAL A 83 -8.41 -13.40 -6.65
CA VAL A 83 -9.05 -14.57 -6.01
C VAL A 83 -9.04 -15.77 -6.96
N PHE A 84 -9.32 -15.55 -8.24
CA PHE A 84 -9.30 -16.61 -9.25
C PHE A 84 -7.93 -17.28 -9.35
N LYS A 85 -6.83 -16.50 -9.35
CA LYS A 85 -5.45 -17.04 -9.34
C LYS A 85 -5.18 -17.97 -8.15
N LEU A 86 -5.76 -17.69 -6.98
CA LEU A 86 -5.66 -18.58 -5.83
C LEU A 86 -6.41 -19.90 -6.03
N THR A 87 -7.59 -19.85 -6.65
CA THR A 87 -8.46 -21.03 -6.83
C THR A 87 -7.98 -21.96 -7.93
N GLU A 88 -7.28 -21.47 -8.94
CA GLU A 88 -6.70 -22.27 -10.02
C GLU A 88 -5.61 -23.25 -9.56
N LYS A 89 -5.05 -23.03 -8.36
CA LYS A 89 -3.96 -23.85 -7.78
C LYS A 89 -2.75 -23.98 -8.73
N ASN A 90 -2.52 -22.98 -9.54
CA ASN A 90 -1.35 -22.90 -10.38
C ASN A 90 -0.16 -22.38 -9.56
N PHE A 91 0.69 -23.30 -9.09
CA PHE A 91 1.85 -22.96 -8.26
C PHE A 91 3.06 -22.52 -9.09
N ASP A 92 3.02 -22.60 -10.40
CA ASP A 92 4.04 -22.06 -11.30
C ASP A 92 3.77 -20.58 -11.64
N ASP A 93 2.58 -20.08 -11.33
CA ASP A 93 2.22 -18.69 -11.54
C ASP A 93 2.85 -17.78 -10.48
N GLN A 94 3.88 -17.05 -10.88
CA GLN A 94 4.57 -16.06 -10.02
C GLN A 94 3.66 -14.88 -9.60
N SER A 95 2.49 -14.72 -10.22
CA SER A 95 1.51 -13.72 -9.81
C SER A 95 0.50 -14.24 -8.78
N ASN A 96 0.60 -15.51 -8.34
CA ASN A 96 -0.26 -16.09 -7.32
C ASN A 96 0.17 -15.62 -5.92
N PRO A 97 -0.71 -14.98 -5.11
CA PRO A 97 -0.37 -14.52 -3.76
C PRO A 97 0.12 -15.63 -2.83
N ALA A 98 -0.40 -16.85 -2.96
CA ALA A 98 0.02 -17.97 -2.12
C ALA A 98 1.45 -18.44 -2.43
N VAL A 99 1.84 -18.43 -3.69
CA VAL A 99 3.23 -18.72 -4.11
C VAL A 99 4.18 -17.71 -3.52
N ASN A 100 3.86 -16.43 -3.61
CA ASN A 100 4.72 -15.39 -3.07
C ASN A 100 4.75 -15.38 -1.53
N ALA A 101 3.65 -15.67 -0.85
CA ALA A 101 3.64 -15.86 0.61
C ALA A 101 4.57 -17.02 1.02
N ALA A 102 4.57 -18.13 0.29
CA ALA A 102 5.48 -19.24 0.53
C ALA A 102 6.95 -18.86 0.29
N VAL A 103 7.24 -18.09 -0.76
CA VAL A 103 8.59 -17.55 -1.03
C VAL A 103 9.06 -16.65 0.11
N ILE A 104 8.21 -15.71 0.58
CA ILE A 104 8.54 -14.84 1.72
C ILE A 104 8.84 -15.66 2.96
N LEU A 105 7.99 -16.65 3.27
CA LEU A 105 8.18 -17.54 4.43
C LEU A 105 9.50 -18.33 4.34
N THR A 106 9.83 -18.84 3.16
CA THR A 106 11.08 -19.55 2.91
C THR A 106 12.28 -18.64 3.10
N LEU A 107 12.26 -17.45 2.50
CA LEU A 107 13.33 -16.47 2.66
C LEU A 107 13.51 -16.03 4.13
N GLN A 108 12.40 -15.89 4.88
CA GLN A 108 12.45 -15.59 6.30
C GLN A 108 13.14 -16.70 7.10
N LYS A 109 12.80 -17.96 6.83
CA LYS A 109 13.33 -19.13 7.58
C LYS A 109 14.76 -19.51 7.19
N GLU A 110 15.07 -19.52 5.90
CA GLU A 110 16.34 -20.03 5.39
C GLU A 110 17.38 -18.94 5.21
N ASN A 111 16.98 -17.72 4.81
CA ASN A 111 17.90 -16.62 4.56
C ASN A 111 17.89 -15.56 5.66
N ASN A 112 17.15 -15.78 6.76
CA ASN A 112 17.01 -14.81 7.83
C ASN A 112 16.55 -13.41 7.35
N THR A 113 15.66 -13.38 6.37
CA THR A 113 15.11 -12.13 5.83
C THR A 113 14.34 -11.38 6.91
N ARG A 114 14.72 -10.12 7.16
CA ARG A 114 14.17 -9.25 8.21
C ARG A 114 13.47 -8.00 7.65
N PHE A 115 13.71 -7.70 6.39
CA PHE A 115 13.14 -6.52 5.74
C PHE A 115 12.44 -6.88 4.44
N ASN A 116 11.24 -6.34 4.23
CA ASN A 116 10.48 -6.39 2.99
C ASN A 116 10.40 -4.96 2.43
N ILE A 117 11.19 -4.66 1.39
CA ILE A 117 11.47 -3.29 0.96
C ILE A 117 10.83 -3.01 -0.38
N ASN A 118 9.93 -2.04 -0.42
CA ASN A 118 9.36 -1.51 -1.66
C ASN A 118 10.30 -0.47 -2.26
N LEU A 119 10.79 -0.72 -3.48
CA LEU A 119 11.58 0.23 -4.28
C LEU A 119 10.67 0.87 -5.32
N LEU A 120 10.24 2.11 -5.09
CA LEU A 120 9.27 2.81 -5.92
C LEU A 120 9.97 3.69 -6.95
N TYR A 121 9.94 3.32 -8.22
CA TYR A 121 10.24 4.20 -9.34
C TYR A 121 8.99 4.95 -9.81
N ASP A 122 7.80 4.41 -9.54
CA ASP A 122 6.55 5.12 -9.68
C ASP A 122 6.19 5.84 -8.37
N TYR A 123 6.42 7.15 -8.34
CA TYR A 123 6.13 7.98 -7.17
C TYR A 123 4.64 8.06 -6.82
N SER A 124 3.74 7.80 -7.78
CA SER A 124 2.30 7.80 -7.53
C SER A 124 1.87 6.73 -6.50
N LEU A 125 2.68 5.69 -6.32
CA LEU A 125 2.47 4.61 -5.35
C LEU A 125 2.95 4.96 -3.92
N LYS A 126 3.42 6.17 -3.66
CA LYS A 126 3.90 6.56 -2.33
C LYS A 126 2.86 6.33 -1.23
N ASN A 127 1.63 6.77 -1.45
CA ASN A 127 0.56 6.60 -0.45
C ASN A 127 0.11 5.14 -0.32
N TYR A 128 0.12 4.38 -1.42
CA TYR A 128 -0.06 2.93 -1.38
C TYR A 128 0.98 2.26 -0.47
N SER A 129 2.24 2.70 -0.51
CA SER A 129 3.28 2.10 0.33
C SER A 129 3.06 2.34 1.83
N TYR A 130 2.47 3.46 2.25
CA TYR A 130 2.09 3.68 3.64
C TYR A 130 0.97 2.73 4.10
N TRP A 131 -0.03 2.51 3.24
CA TRP A 131 -1.05 1.51 3.50
C TRP A 131 -0.45 0.10 3.58
N PHE A 132 0.47 -0.26 2.68
CA PHE A 132 1.18 -1.54 2.72
C PHE A 132 1.97 -1.73 4.03
N HIS A 133 2.62 -0.67 4.53
CA HIS A 133 3.30 -0.74 5.83
C HIS A 133 2.33 -1.09 6.95
N GLN A 134 1.18 -0.43 7.00
CA GLN A 134 0.16 -0.73 8.00
C GLN A 134 -0.37 -2.16 7.83
N LEU A 135 -0.76 -2.54 6.63
CA LEU A 135 -1.25 -3.88 6.35
C LEU A 135 -0.26 -4.94 6.84
N PHE A 136 0.99 -4.85 6.40
CA PHE A 136 1.99 -5.88 6.65
C PHE A 136 2.45 -5.88 8.12
N ALA A 137 2.78 -4.72 8.68
CA ALA A 137 3.29 -4.61 10.04
C ALA A 137 2.25 -4.96 11.11
N GLU A 138 1.04 -4.42 11.03
CA GLU A 138 -0.02 -4.72 12.01
C GLU A 138 -0.50 -6.17 11.93
N SER A 139 -0.53 -6.74 10.72
CA SER A 139 -1.01 -8.11 10.53
C SER A 139 0.02 -9.15 10.96
N LEU A 140 1.31 -8.94 10.68
CA LEU A 140 2.37 -9.94 10.83
C LEU A 140 3.39 -9.61 11.92
N GLY A 141 3.43 -8.39 12.44
CA GLY A 141 4.42 -7.91 13.40
C GLY A 141 4.20 -8.41 14.84
N LYS A 142 3.93 -9.71 15.04
CA LYS A 142 3.49 -10.26 16.34
C LYS A 142 4.45 -11.26 16.96
N ASN A 143 5.61 -11.48 16.35
CA ASN A 143 6.64 -12.36 16.88
C ASN A 143 8.05 -11.77 16.66
N LYS A 144 9.06 -12.41 17.24
CA LYS A 144 10.47 -11.95 17.19
C LYS A 144 11.06 -12.01 15.78
N ASP A 145 10.49 -12.83 14.92
CA ASP A 145 10.97 -13.06 13.55
C ASP A 145 10.20 -12.25 12.51
N ALA A 146 9.34 -11.32 12.97
CA ALA A 146 8.56 -10.47 12.10
C ALA A 146 9.45 -9.70 11.13
N ILE A 147 9.00 -9.63 9.86
CA ILE A 147 9.68 -8.89 8.81
C ILE A 147 9.20 -7.44 8.84
N THR A 148 10.12 -6.50 8.83
CA THR A 148 9.83 -5.06 8.82
C THR A 148 9.55 -4.58 7.39
N PRO A 149 8.37 -4.04 7.08
CA PRO A 149 8.13 -3.40 5.79
C PRO A 149 8.80 -2.03 5.75
N MET A 150 9.43 -1.72 4.62
CA MET A 150 10.07 -0.42 4.36
C MET A 150 9.76 0.05 2.95
N THR A 151 9.95 1.35 2.70
CA THR A 151 9.86 1.91 1.36
C THR A 151 11.03 2.83 1.09
N SER A 152 11.55 2.74 -0.13
CA SER A 152 12.61 3.58 -0.67
C SER A 152 12.15 4.18 -1.98
N ILE A 153 12.32 5.47 -2.15
CA ILE A 153 11.90 6.22 -3.35
C ILE A 153 13.06 6.30 -4.34
N CYS A 154 12.90 5.67 -5.47
CA CYS A 154 13.91 5.65 -6.52
C CYS A 154 13.59 6.68 -7.63
N PRO A 155 14.61 7.31 -8.21
CA PRO A 155 16.05 7.08 -8.04
C PRO A 155 16.71 7.86 -6.91
N LYS A 156 15.98 8.68 -6.14
CA LYS A 156 16.53 9.49 -5.04
C LYS A 156 17.38 8.65 -4.09
N ASP A 157 16.85 7.53 -3.66
CA ASP A 157 17.48 6.67 -2.66
C ASP A 157 18.59 5.76 -3.24
N HIS A 158 18.90 5.85 -4.55
CA HIS A 158 20.14 5.30 -5.08
C HIS A 158 21.36 5.94 -4.41
N HIS A 159 21.28 7.21 -4.05
CA HIS A 159 22.37 7.92 -3.38
C HIS A 159 22.43 7.66 -1.87
N SER A 160 21.29 7.42 -1.24
CA SER A 160 21.22 7.32 0.23
C SER A 160 21.23 5.88 0.75
N MET A 161 20.64 4.91 0.05
CA MET A 161 20.36 3.58 0.56
C MET A 161 21.03 2.43 -0.21
N MET A 162 21.40 2.60 -1.48
CA MET A 162 21.84 1.47 -2.31
C MET A 162 23.14 0.84 -1.84
N GLN A 163 24.06 1.61 -1.26
CA GLN A 163 25.28 1.04 -0.67
C GLN A 163 24.93 0.00 0.40
N LEU A 164 24.00 0.32 1.30
CA LEU A 164 23.52 -0.60 2.33
C LEU A 164 22.75 -1.80 1.74
N PHE A 165 21.97 -1.56 0.70
CA PHE A 165 21.14 -2.61 0.10
C PHE A 165 21.98 -3.62 -0.69
N ILE A 166 23.05 -3.18 -1.33
CA ILE A 166 23.92 -4.01 -2.16
C ILE A 166 25.00 -4.70 -1.33
N ASP A 167 25.74 -3.98 -0.49
CA ASP A 167 26.90 -4.50 0.23
C ASP A 167 26.62 -4.86 1.69
N GLY A 168 25.53 -4.35 2.27
CA GLY A 168 25.15 -4.62 3.65
C GLY A 168 24.59 -6.03 3.87
N PRO A 169 23.97 -6.29 5.06
CA PRO A 169 23.42 -7.60 5.39
C PRO A 169 22.44 -8.12 4.34
N LYS A 170 22.52 -9.39 3.99
CA LYS A 170 21.66 -10.04 2.99
C LYS A 170 20.34 -10.54 3.59
N ASP A 171 19.71 -9.71 4.37
CA ASP A 171 18.49 -9.96 5.15
C ASP A 171 17.25 -9.25 4.57
N LYS A 172 17.30 -8.90 3.30
CA LYS A 172 16.29 -8.08 2.63
C LYS A 172 15.68 -8.79 1.43
N LEU A 173 14.36 -8.66 1.28
CA LEU A 173 13.62 -8.93 0.05
C LEU A 173 13.18 -7.60 -0.55
N PHE A 174 13.33 -7.42 -1.84
CA PHE A 174 12.96 -6.20 -2.54
C PHE A 174 11.77 -6.41 -3.47
N ASN A 175 10.78 -5.53 -3.38
CA ASN A 175 9.68 -5.40 -4.33
C ASN A 175 9.96 -4.17 -5.20
N ILE A 176 10.29 -4.38 -6.45
CA ILE A 176 10.65 -3.30 -7.35
C ILE A 176 9.40 -2.92 -8.16
N TYR A 177 8.94 -1.68 -7.99
CA TYR A 177 7.86 -1.09 -8.75
C TYR A 177 8.48 -0.26 -9.87
N PRO A 178 8.41 -0.72 -11.14
CA PRO A 178 9.05 -0.05 -12.26
C PRO A 178 8.49 1.35 -12.50
N PRO A 179 9.20 2.23 -13.21
CA PRO A 179 8.66 3.50 -13.65
C PRO A 179 7.46 3.28 -14.57
N LEU A 180 6.48 4.18 -14.49
CA LEU A 180 5.39 4.20 -15.47
C LEU A 180 5.97 4.42 -16.87
N GLU A 181 5.46 3.67 -17.84
CA GLU A 181 5.71 3.95 -19.25
C GLU A 181 4.83 5.15 -19.65
N VAL A 182 5.39 6.34 -19.55
CA VAL A 182 4.69 7.58 -19.95
C VAL A 182 5.40 8.12 -21.17
N GLU A 183 4.67 8.31 -22.25
CA GLU A 183 5.14 9.07 -23.42
C GLU A 183 4.97 10.57 -23.13
N TYR A 184 5.79 11.12 -22.23
CA TYR A 184 5.82 12.56 -22.01
C TYR A 184 7.22 13.10 -22.21
N PHE A 185 7.24 14.24 -22.87
CA PHE A 185 8.28 15.23 -23.10
C PHE A 185 9.02 15.18 -24.43
N GLU A 186 8.83 16.27 -25.13
CA GLU A 186 9.73 16.74 -26.19
C GLU A 186 11.16 16.82 -25.66
N LYS A 187 12.12 16.59 -26.55
CA LYS A 187 13.54 16.64 -26.25
C LYS A 187 13.92 18.01 -25.68
N PHE A 188 14.19 18.11 -24.40
CA PHE A 188 14.84 19.29 -23.83
C PHE A 188 16.34 19.16 -24.00
N SER A 189 16.92 19.88 -24.96
CA SER A 189 18.36 20.07 -25.12
C SER A 189 18.69 21.51 -24.74
N ILE A 190 18.93 21.76 -23.45
CA ILE A 190 19.28 23.11 -22.97
C ILE A 190 20.77 23.21 -22.59
N LEU A 191 21.43 22.12 -22.30
CA LEU A 191 22.80 22.07 -21.81
C LEU A 191 23.59 20.99 -22.57
N ASN A 192 24.83 21.30 -22.95
CA ASN A 192 25.72 20.36 -23.63
C ASN A 192 26.42 19.44 -22.61
N LEU A 193 25.68 18.43 -22.12
CA LEU A 193 26.11 17.47 -21.09
C LEU A 193 26.56 16.09 -21.67
N GLY A 194 26.89 16.05 -22.96
CA GLY A 194 27.35 14.85 -23.64
C GLY A 194 26.24 13.80 -23.87
N ASP A 195 26.51 12.51 -23.62
CA ASP A 195 25.56 11.45 -23.93
C ASP A 195 24.29 11.43 -23.06
N ILE A 196 24.29 12.13 -21.93
CA ILE A 196 23.12 12.26 -21.05
C ILE A 196 22.06 13.13 -21.70
N GLU A 197 22.44 14.13 -22.51
CA GLU A 197 21.50 15.02 -23.19
C GLU A 197 20.58 14.34 -24.20
N LYS A 198 21.03 13.20 -24.72
CA LYS A 198 20.27 12.47 -25.74
C LYS A 198 19.15 11.63 -25.15
N LYS A 199 19.03 11.56 -23.81
CA LYS A 199 18.02 10.77 -23.12
C LYS A 199 16.99 11.68 -22.48
N SER A 200 15.70 11.37 -22.70
CA SER A 200 14.64 12.01 -21.91
C SER A 200 14.74 11.61 -20.43
N PRO A 201 14.19 12.40 -19.49
CA PRO A 201 14.15 12.03 -18.08
C PRO A 201 13.56 10.63 -17.83
N GLU A 202 12.53 10.23 -18.60
CA GLU A 202 11.91 8.91 -18.53
C GLU A 202 12.88 7.80 -18.95
N ASN A 203 13.64 8.02 -20.03
CA ASN A 203 14.64 7.08 -20.49
C ASN A 203 15.80 6.96 -19.51
N LEU A 204 16.17 8.04 -18.81
CA LEU A 204 17.15 7.98 -17.72
C LEU A 204 16.61 7.18 -16.55
N LEU A 205 15.37 7.45 -16.11
CA LEU A 205 14.71 6.71 -15.04
C LEU A 205 14.60 5.21 -15.35
N LYS A 206 14.19 4.89 -16.58
CA LYS A 206 14.13 3.51 -17.09
C LYS A 206 15.52 2.86 -17.11
N SER A 207 16.55 3.60 -17.52
CA SER A 207 17.94 3.09 -17.51
C SER A 207 18.44 2.81 -16.10
N GLN A 208 18.14 3.68 -15.13
CA GLN A 208 18.49 3.49 -13.73
C GLN A 208 17.76 2.29 -13.11
N TYR A 209 16.47 2.11 -13.41
CA TYR A 209 15.71 0.92 -13.02
C TYR A 209 16.33 -0.36 -13.58
N LEU A 210 16.62 -0.41 -14.88
CA LEU A 210 17.23 -1.59 -15.52
C LEU A 210 18.63 -1.87 -14.95
N GLY A 211 19.42 -0.85 -14.69
CA GLY A 211 20.73 -0.98 -14.04
C GLY A 211 20.64 -1.58 -12.65
N LEU A 212 19.64 -1.15 -11.84
CA LEU A 212 19.39 -1.73 -10.52
C LEU A 212 19.01 -3.21 -10.62
N VAL A 213 18.04 -3.55 -11.48
CA VAL A 213 17.59 -4.94 -11.68
C VAL A 213 18.76 -5.83 -12.10
N GLN A 214 19.59 -5.36 -13.03
CA GLN A 214 20.79 -6.11 -13.47
C GLN A 214 21.80 -6.28 -12.33
N THR A 215 22.00 -5.25 -11.51
CA THR A 215 22.90 -5.32 -10.34
C THR A 215 22.39 -6.35 -9.33
N PHE A 216 21.09 -6.32 -8.99
CA PHE A 216 20.50 -7.28 -8.05
C PHE A 216 20.61 -8.72 -8.58
N LYS A 217 20.37 -8.91 -9.87
CA LYS A 217 20.54 -10.23 -10.53
C LYS A 217 21.99 -10.72 -10.42
N ASN A 218 22.98 -9.88 -10.74
CA ASN A 218 24.40 -10.23 -10.69
C ASN A 218 24.86 -10.55 -9.26
N GLN A 219 24.35 -9.83 -8.27
CA GLN A 219 24.68 -9.98 -6.85
C GLN A 219 23.82 -11.04 -6.14
N LYS A 220 22.89 -11.71 -6.86
CA LYS A 220 21.95 -12.71 -6.30
C LYS A 220 21.14 -12.16 -5.12
N ILE A 221 20.79 -10.87 -5.16
CA ILE A 221 19.94 -10.23 -4.15
C ILE A 221 18.49 -10.65 -4.42
N PRO A 222 17.73 -11.12 -3.42
CA PRO A 222 16.34 -11.51 -3.61
C PRO A 222 15.46 -10.29 -3.99
N TYR A 223 14.80 -10.36 -5.13
CA TYR A 223 13.85 -9.34 -5.55
C TYR A 223 12.71 -9.94 -6.37
N ARG A 224 11.61 -9.21 -6.42
CA ARG A 224 10.50 -9.42 -7.36
C ARG A 224 10.14 -8.09 -8.03
N ILE A 225 9.64 -8.16 -9.27
CA ILE A 225 9.16 -6.99 -10.01
C ILE A 225 7.64 -6.99 -9.91
N VAL A 226 7.09 -5.91 -9.36
CA VAL A 226 5.65 -5.71 -9.21
C VAL A 226 5.20 -4.80 -10.36
N LYS A 227 4.61 -5.40 -11.39
CA LYS A 227 4.13 -4.66 -12.56
C LYS A 227 2.70 -4.21 -12.33
N CYS A 228 2.48 -2.89 -12.41
CA CYS A 228 1.17 -2.29 -12.63
C CYS A 228 1.10 -1.93 -14.12
N SER A 229 -0.06 -2.10 -14.76
CA SER A 229 -0.20 -1.65 -16.16
C SER A 229 -0.03 -0.13 -16.22
N SER A 230 0.65 0.33 -17.26
CA SER A 230 0.82 1.76 -17.55
C SER A 230 -0.39 2.36 -18.27
N ASP A 231 -1.34 1.54 -18.71
CA ASP A 231 -2.53 2.01 -19.40
C ASP A 231 -3.41 2.87 -18.48
N PRO A 232 -3.60 4.17 -18.77
CA PRO A 232 -4.43 5.05 -17.98
C PRO A 232 -5.88 4.57 -17.83
N ALA A 233 -6.42 3.86 -18.83
CA ALA A 233 -7.77 3.32 -18.80
C ALA A 233 -7.95 2.22 -17.74
N ASN A 234 -6.84 1.53 -17.38
CA ASN A 234 -6.82 0.43 -16.42
C ASN A 234 -6.17 0.82 -15.08
N LYS A 235 -5.77 2.09 -14.90
CA LYS A 235 -5.02 2.54 -13.70
C LYS A 235 -5.78 2.23 -12.41
N VAL A 236 -7.08 2.44 -12.37
CA VAL A 236 -7.93 2.13 -11.20
C VAL A 236 -7.96 0.63 -10.95
N SER A 237 -8.23 -0.18 -11.97
CA SER A 237 -8.24 -1.65 -11.85
C SER A 237 -6.91 -2.18 -11.33
N ASN A 238 -5.80 -1.69 -11.87
CA ASN A 238 -4.47 -2.14 -11.49
C ASN A 238 -4.12 -1.84 -10.02
N ILE A 239 -4.51 -0.67 -9.50
CA ILE A 239 -4.26 -0.36 -8.09
C ILE A 239 -5.12 -1.23 -7.17
N PHE A 240 -6.37 -1.52 -7.55
CA PHE A 240 -7.22 -2.42 -6.77
C PHE A 240 -6.78 -3.88 -6.86
N GLU A 241 -6.25 -4.35 -7.99
CA GLU A 241 -5.56 -5.65 -8.08
C GLU A 241 -4.38 -5.73 -7.11
N LEU A 242 -3.59 -4.67 -7.03
CA LEU A 242 -2.44 -4.60 -6.13
C LEU A 242 -2.87 -4.61 -4.66
N PHE A 243 -3.95 -3.92 -4.31
CA PHE A 243 -4.55 -3.99 -2.98
C PHE A 243 -5.03 -5.41 -2.66
N ALA A 244 -5.82 -6.02 -3.53
CA ALA A 244 -6.33 -7.38 -3.35
C ALA A 244 -5.19 -8.39 -3.20
N TYR A 245 -4.20 -8.30 -4.08
CA TYR A 245 -3.01 -9.14 -4.05
C TYR A 245 -2.31 -9.10 -2.68
N ASN A 246 -1.98 -7.90 -2.19
CA ASN A 246 -1.23 -7.77 -0.94
C ASN A 246 -2.06 -8.13 0.29
N ILE A 247 -3.38 -7.89 0.29
CA ILE A 247 -4.28 -8.37 1.34
C ILE A 247 -4.22 -9.90 1.42
N LEU A 248 -4.38 -10.58 0.29
CA LEU A 248 -4.39 -12.05 0.26
C LEU A 248 -3.01 -12.63 0.59
N GLU A 249 -1.93 -12.08 0.04
CA GLU A 249 -0.55 -12.48 0.37
C GLU A 249 -0.30 -12.36 1.88
N THR A 250 -0.68 -11.23 2.49
CA THR A 250 -0.48 -10.98 3.93
C THR A 250 -1.30 -11.93 4.80
N ILE A 251 -2.56 -12.17 4.44
CA ILE A 251 -3.43 -13.11 5.17
C ILE A 251 -2.87 -14.53 5.11
N ILE A 252 -2.49 -14.99 3.92
CA ILE A 252 -1.94 -16.34 3.72
C ILE A 252 -0.63 -16.50 4.48
N LEU A 253 0.26 -15.50 4.41
CA LEU A 253 1.52 -15.51 5.14
C LEU A 253 1.29 -15.54 6.65
N GLY A 254 0.30 -14.79 7.18
CA GLY A 254 -0.08 -14.82 8.58
C GLY A 254 -0.50 -16.21 9.04
N TYR A 255 -1.40 -16.87 8.31
CA TYR A 255 -1.79 -18.23 8.61
C TYR A 255 -0.63 -19.24 8.50
N ALA A 256 0.23 -19.11 7.51
CA ALA A 256 1.42 -19.95 7.35
C ALA A 256 2.43 -19.78 8.50
N GLN A 257 2.39 -18.66 9.19
CA GLN A 257 3.21 -18.36 10.38
C GLN A 257 2.48 -18.68 11.70
N ASN A 258 1.24 -19.21 11.67
CA ASN A 258 0.35 -19.37 12.82
C ASN A 258 0.06 -18.06 13.57
N ILE A 259 -0.08 -16.96 12.83
CA ILE A 259 -0.42 -15.63 13.34
C ILE A 259 -1.85 -15.30 12.90
N ASN A 260 -2.68 -14.75 13.83
CA ASN A 260 -3.94 -14.13 13.43
C ASN A 260 -3.66 -12.79 12.72
N PRO A 261 -3.93 -12.66 11.39
CA PRO A 261 -3.61 -11.43 10.68
C PRO A 261 -4.58 -10.28 10.95
N TYR A 262 -5.69 -10.51 11.65
CA TYR A 262 -6.80 -9.54 11.77
C TYR A 262 -6.75 -8.68 13.04
N ASP A 263 -6.09 -9.11 14.10
CA ASP A 263 -5.97 -8.39 15.36
C ASP A 263 -4.67 -7.54 15.44
N GLN A 264 -4.55 -6.69 16.44
CA GLN A 264 -3.37 -5.87 16.72
C GLN A 264 -3.24 -5.55 18.22
N PRO A 265 -2.99 -6.57 19.08
CA PRO A 265 -3.09 -6.41 20.54
C PRO A 265 -2.11 -5.39 21.12
N ALA A 266 -0.91 -5.22 20.54
CA ALA A 266 0.09 -4.28 21.03
C ALA A 266 -0.35 -2.80 20.90
N VAL A 267 -1.13 -2.45 19.88
CA VAL A 267 -1.58 -1.08 19.67
C VAL A 267 -2.58 -0.62 20.74
N GLU A 268 -3.35 -1.54 21.31
CA GLU A 268 -4.31 -1.23 22.36
C GLU A 268 -3.62 -0.70 23.65
N GLN A 269 -2.41 -1.16 23.97
CA GLN A 269 -1.66 -0.68 25.11
C GLN A 269 -1.33 0.81 25.00
N ILE A 270 -0.99 1.29 23.79
CA ILE A 270 -0.70 2.71 23.56
C ILE A 270 -1.95 3.54 23.81
N LYS A 271 -3.11 3.08 23.31
CA LYS A 271 -4.40 3.77 23.53
C LYS A 271 -4.74 3.87 25.02
N LEU A 272 -4.63 2.75 25.76
CA LEU A 272 -4.89 2.74 27.20
C LEU A 272 -3.99 3.73 27.95
N ASN A 273 -2.68 3.72 27.66
CA ASN A 273 -1.73 4.62 28.31
C ASN A 273 -1.98 6.10 27.97
N THR A 274 -2.47 6.40 26.76
CA THR A 274 -2.80 7.78 26.35
C THR A 274 -3.97 8.36 27.13
N PHE A 275 -4.92 7.53 27.57
CA PHE A 275 -6.07 7.99 28.36
C PHE A 275 -5.80 7.96 29.87
N CYS A 276 -4.72 7.36 30.32
CA CYS A 276 -4.30 7.33 31.75
C CYS A 276 -3.32 8.44 32.12
N SER A 277 -2.82 9.20 31.17
CA SER A 277 -1.97 10.39 31.34
C SER A 277 -2.77 11.68 31.24
#